data_76f53a9e6f027a3e52cf592f4db8ec85
#
_entry.id   76f53a9e6f027a3e52cf592f4db8ec85
#
_cell.length_a   1.000
_cell.length_b   1.000
_cell.length_c   1.000
_cell.angle_alpha   90.00
_cell.angle_beta   90.00
_cell.angle_gamma   90.00
#
_symmetry.space_group_name_H-M   'P 1'
#
loop_
_entity.id
_entity.type
_entity.pdbx_description
1 polymer ?
#
loop_
_entity_poly.entity_id
_entity_poly.type
_entity_poly.pdbx_seq_one_letter_code
_entity_poly.pdbx_strand_id
1 'polypeptide(L)'
;MVEYWNMMPIESHDSITPSLHFPNRMSAKILSRSRARQILTAATKTHVLVLGDVMLDQFIWGGVSRISPEAPVPVVDFERESFMPGGAANVARNLTALNVPTEIFGVIGSDDAGRRLKTLLNEQKIGCSGLVTHAARHTSVKTRIVAHKQQMVRIDRETRDHLDGRLTGRLLVGFKSKLPKAAALIVGDYGKGVVTQPLLNEIKMLCRARGIWLSFDPKPVHHLNLSSLSLITPNRKEAFELANLPDETSHANPLADKNLMLVAERLLNELRPVVLLITLGELGMLLCQRGQRPFHIPTVAQEVFDVSGAGDTVIAAFTLAIAAGASPVEAAMLSNHAAGIVVGKIGTATTTPEELLKSF
;
A
#
# COMPACT_ATOMS: atom_id res chain seq x y z
N MET A 1 22.04 3.85 -57.54
CA MET A 1 21.76 2.42 -57.31
C MET A 1 20.89 2.36 -56.08
N VAL A 2 19.61 2.11 -56.27
CA VAL A 2 18.58 2.04 -55.24
C VAL A 2 18.21 0.57 -55.16
N GLU A 3 18.55 -0.10 -54.07
CA GLU A 3 18.11 -1.47 -53.85
C GLU A 3 16.82 -1.53 -53.03
N TYR A 4 15.82 -2.14 -53.65
CA TYR A 4 14.52 -2.46 -53.12
C TYR A 4 14.63 -3.52 -52.03
N TRP A 5 14.11 -3.24 -50.83
CA TRP A 5 13.82 -4.29 -49.82
C TRP A 5 12.40 -4.77 -49.99
N ASN A 6 12.29 -6.05 -50.37
CA ASN A 6 11.02 -6.78 -50.47
C ASN A 6 10.36 -6.92 -49.09
N MET A 7 9.11 -6.48 -49.02
CA MET A 7 8.19 -6.82 -47.92
C MET A 7 7.79 -8.30 -48.05
N MET A 8 8.16 -9.13 -47.05
CA MET A 8 7.48 -10.38 -46.78
C MET A 8 6.34 -10.12 -45.78
N PRO A 9 5.18 -10.79 -45.93
CA PRO A 9 4.07 -10.65 -44.99
C PRO A 9 4.42 -11.32 -43.64
N ILE A 10 4.21 -10.59 -42.55
CA ILE A 10 4.31 -11.11 -41.19
C ILE A 10 3.07 -11.98 -40.96
N GLU A 11 3.24 -13.29 -40.89
CA GLU A 11 2.23 -14.21 -40.38
C GLU A 11 1.93 -13.88 -38.92
N SER A 12 0.66 -13.70 -38.62
CA SER A 12 0.14 -13.54 -37.28
C SER A 12 0.36 -14.83 -36.48
N HIS A 13 1.38 -14.88 -35.65
CA HIS A 13 1.44 -15.89 -34.59
C HIS A 13 0.44 -15.53 -33.49
N ASP A 14 -0.67 -16.23 -33.48
CA ASP A 14 -1.54 -16.32 -32.30
C ASP A 14 -0.69 -16.83 -31.13
N SER A 15 -0.32 -15.93 -30.22
CA SER A 15 0.28 -16.30 -28.95
C SER A 15 -0.78 -16.91 -28.06
N ILE A 16 -0.90 -18.24 -28.11
CA ILE A 16 -1.60 -19.02 -27.08
C ILE A 16 -0.77 -18.92 -25.81
N THR A 17 -1.06 -17.91 -24.98
CA THR A 17 -0.61 -17.90 -23.59
C THR A 17 -1.42 -18.96 -22.85
N PRO A 18 -0.79 -20.01 -22.27
CA PRO A 18 -1.53 -20.94 -21.42
C PRO A 18 -2.00 -20.16 -20.19
N SER A 19 -3.30 -19.95 -20.06
CA SER A 19 -3.88 -19.51 -18.80
C SER A 19 -3.65 -20.62 -17.76
N LEU A 20 -2.67 -20.45 -16.91
CA LEU A 20 -2.48 -21.28 -15.73
C LEU A 20 -3.66 -21.04 -14.78
N HIS A 21 -4.73 -21.78 -15.02
CA HIS A 21 -5.86 -21.88 -14.11
C HIS A 21 -5.39 -22.64 -12.86
N PHE A 22 -4.85 -21.94 -11.87
CA PHE A 22 -4.71 -22.50 -10.54
C PHE A 22 -6.09 -22.60 -9.90
N PRO A 23 -6.50 -23.78 -9.41
CA PRO A 23 -7.86 -23.97 -8.93
C PRO A 23 -8.08 -23.14 -7.65
N ASN A 24 -9.07 -22.27 -7.70
CA ASN A 24 -9.64 -21.46 -6.60
C ASN A 24 -10.12 -22.31 -5.40
N ARG A 25 -9.96 -23.65 -5.46
CA ARG A 25 -10.42 -24.62 -4.46
C ARG A 25 -9.60 -24.66 -3.16
N MET A 26 -8.32 -24.24 -3.14
CA MET A 26 -7.55 -24.21 -1.88
C MET A 26 -7.88 -22.99 -1.03
N SER A 27 -8.11 -21.87 -1.65
CA SER A 27 -8.48 -20.60 -0.98
C SER A 27 -9.83 -20.74 -0.25
N ALA A 28 -10.84 -21.31 -0.89
CA ALA A 28 -12.17 -21.52 -0.29
C ALA A 28 -12.21 -22.49 0.90
N LYS A 29 -11.17 -23.33 1.08
CA LYS A 29 -11.05 -24.24 2.24
C LYS A 29 -10.49 -23.52 3.48
N ILE A 30 -9.71 -22.43 3.32
CA ILE A 30 -9.02 -21.72 4.39
C ILE A 30 -9.85 -20.55 4.91
N LEU A 31 -10.43 -19.73 4.01
CA LEU A 31 -11.30 -18.61 4.34
C LEU A 31 -12.59 -18.71 3.51
N SER A 32 -13.68 -19.11 4.15
CA SER A 32 -14.99 -19.16 3.49
C SER A 32 -15.60 -17.76 3.40
N ARG A 33 -16.50 -17.55 2.43
CA ARG A 33 -17.28 -16.30 2.28
C ARG A 33 -18.05 -15.94 3.55
N SER A 34 -18.59 -16.94 4.27
CA SER A 34 -19.27 -16.75 5.55
C SER A 34 -18.32 -16.21 6.60
N ARG A 35 -17.11 -16.78 6.71
CA ARG A 35 -16.09 -16.32 7.66
C ARG A 35 -15.56 -14.94 7.30
N ALA A 36 -15.32 -14.65 6.02
CA ALA A 36 -14.95 -13.32 5.54
C ALA A 36 -16.01 -12.26 5.93
N ARG A 37 -17.30 -12.59 5.77
CA ARG A 37 -18.41 -11.72 6.22
C ARG A 37 -18.39 -11.49 7.73
N GLN A 38 -18.14 -12.51 8.54
CA GLN A 38 -18.01 -12.35 9.99
C GLN A 38 -16.86 -11.40 10.37
N ILE A 39 -15.69 -11.55 9.72
CA ILE A 39 -14.54 -10.69 9.94
C ILE A 39 -14.88 -9.23 9.57
N LEU A 40 -15.44 -9.00 8.38
CA LEU A 40 -15.82 -7.65 7.93
C LEU A 40 -16.87 -7.02 8.85
N THR A 41 -17.87 -7.79 9.30
CA THR A 41 -18.87 -7.30 10.25
C THR A 41 -18.25 -6.96 11.61
N ALA A 42 -17.32 -7.78 12.11
CA ALA A 42 -16.62 -7.49 13.37
C ALA A 42 -15.72 -6.26 13.23
N ALA A 43 -15.07 -6.08 12.07
CA ALA A 43 -14.18 -4.96 11.79
C ALA A 43 -14.89 -3.59 11.88
N THR A 44 -16.19 -3.50 11.58
CA THR A 44 -16.94 -2.23 11.70
C THR A 44 -17.04 -1.72 13.15
N LYS A 45 -16.80 -2.58 14.13
CA LYS A 45 -16.80 -2.25 15.56
C LYS A 45 -15.41 -1.95 16.12
N THR A 46 -14.36 -2.12 15.30
CA THR A 46 -12.99 -1.80 15.67
C THR A 46 -12.66 -0.36 15.32
N HIS A 47 -11.60 0.18 15.89
CA HIS A 47 -11.08 1.50 15.55
C HIS A 47 -9.62 1.36 15.19
N VAL A 48 -9.26 1.70 13.94
CA VAL A 48 -7.88 1.61 13.43
C VAL A 48 -7.32 3.02 13.27
N LEU A 49 -6.15 3.26 13.85
CA LEU A 49 -5.39 4.48 13.66
C LEU A 49 -4.42 4.30 12.49
N VAL A 50 -4.21 5.35 11.70
CA VAL A 50 -3.20 5.39 10.65
C VAL A 50 -2.28 6.57 10.92
N LEU A 51 -0.96 6.35 10.90
CA LEU A 51 0.04 7.40 11.08
C LEU A 51 1.08 7.30 9.97
N GLY A 52 1.49 8.45 9.39
CA GLY A 52 2.55 8.42 8.41
C GLY A 52 2.55 9.60 7.44
N ASP A 53 3.22 9.38 6.33
CA ASP A 53 3.35 10.37 5.27
C ASP A 53 2.06 10.44 4.45
N VAL A 54 1.29 11.50 4.64
CA VAL A 54 0.07 11.78 3.86
C VAL A 54 0.42 12.55 2.59
N MET A 55 -0.26 12.24 1.50
CA MET A 55 -0.04 12.91 0.22
C MET A 55 -1.32 13.01 -0.60
N LEU A 56 -1.29 13.88 -1.61
CA LEU A 56 -2.34 14.05 -2.59
C LEU A 56 -1.85 13.50 -3.94
N ASP A 57 -2.53 12.50 -4.47
CA ASP A 57 -2.35 12.05 -5.84
C ASP A 57 -3.22 12.89 -6.76
N GLN A 58 -2.61 13.56 -7.72
CA GLN A 58 -3.28 14.33 -8.77
C GLN A 58 -3.08 13.66 -10.12
N PHE A 59 -4.14 13.49 -10.86
CA PHE A 59 -4.11 13.01 -12.23
C PHE A 59 -4.60 14.12 -13.15
N ILE A 60 -3.79 14.46 -14.14
CA ILE A 60 -4.12 15.38 -15.23
C ILE A 60 -4.30 14.52 -16.48
N TRP A 61 -5.51 14.55 -17.02
CA TRP A 61 -5.89 13.79 -18.21
C TRP A 61 -5.93 14.70 -19.42
N GLY A 62 -5.43 14.22 -20.55
CA GLY A 62 -5.48 14.98 -21.79
C GLY A 62 -5.14 14.15 -23.02
N GLY A 63 -5.20 14.80 -24.17
CA GLY A 63 -4.76 14.27 -25.47
C GLY A 63 -3.40 14.80 -25.87
N VAL A 64 -2.67 14.04 -26.69
CA VAL A 64 -1.45 14.52 -27.36
C VAL A 64 -1.71 14.56 -28.86
N SER A 65 -1.74 15.74 -29.43
CA SER A 65 -1.98 15.96 -30.86
C SER A 65 -0.76 16.43 -31.63
N ARG A 66 0.26 16.94 -30.91
CA ARG A 66 1.46 17.53 -31.53
C ARG A 66 2.69 17.45 -30.63
N ILE A 67 3.85 17.60 -31.25
CA ILE A 67 5.12 17.84 -30.57
C ILE A 67 5.30 19.36 -30.43
N SER A 68 5.90 19.81 -29.33
CA SER A 68 6.20 21.22 -29.10
C SER A 68 7.19 21.75 -30.14
N PRO A 69 6.98 22.97 -30.67
CA PRO A 69 7.98 23.63 -31.50
C PRO A 69 9.21 24.10 -30.70
N GLU A 70 9.11 24.17 -29.36
CA GLU A 70 10.18 24.67 -28.48
C GLU A 70 11.17 23.57 -28.07
N ALA A 71 10.72 22.29 -28.06
CA ALA A 71 11.51 21.14 -27.68
C ALA A 71 10.87 19.84 -28.21
N PRO A 72 11.61 18.74 -28.38
CA PRO A 72 11.05 17.46 -28.85
C PRO A 72 10.25 16.72 -27.75
N VAL A 73 9.24 17.39 -27.21
CA VAL A 73 8.35 16.86 -26.16
C VAL A 73 6.89 16.96 -26.60
N PRO A 74 6.03 15.99 -26.19
CA PRO A 74 4.60 16.05 -26.49
C PRO A 74 3.93 17.24 -25.77
N VAL A 75 2.98 17.89 -26.44
CA VAL A 75 2.08 18.88 -25.85
C VAL A 75 0.81 18.12 -25.43
N VAL A 76 0.49 18.16 -24.13
CA VAL A 76 -0.72 17.55 -23.59
C VAL A 76 -1.80 18.62 -23.51
N ASP A 77 -2.85 18.47 -24.31
CA ASP A 77 -4.05 19.32 -24.29
C ASP A 77 -4.91 18.86 -23.10
N PHE A 78 -5.11 19.76 -22.12
CA PHE A 78 -5.82 19.47 -20.87
C PHE A 78 -7.31 19.16 -21.13
N GLU A 79 -7.80 18.07 -20.55
CA GLU A 79 -9.22 17.69 -20.60
C GLU A 79 -9.88 17.77 -19.22
N ARG A 80 -9.26 17.15 -18.21
CA ARG A 80 -9.77 17.11 -16.84
C ARG A 80 -8.67 16.81 -15.83
N GLU A 81 -8.95 17.06 -14.57
CA GLU A 81 -8.11 16.62 -13.46
C GLU A 81 -8.91 15.86 -12.41
N SER A 82 -8.24 15.01 -11.67
CA SER A 82 -8.82 14.31 -10.52
C SER A 82 -7.80 14.20 -9.38
N PHE A 83 -8.31 14.11 -8.16
CA PHE A 83 -7.49 14.07 -6.96
C PHE A 83 -7.90 12.92 -6.07
N MET A 84 -6.92 12.25 -5.47
CA MET A 84 -7.13 11.13 -4.56
C MET A 84 -6.18 11.22 -3.36
N PRO A 85 -6.63 10.80 -2.16
CA PRO A 85 -5.71 10.60 -1.04
C PRO A 85 -4.69 9.50 -1.36
N GLY A 86 -3.39 9.77 -1.12
CA GLY A 86 -2.28 8.86 -1.37
C GLY A 86 -1.43 8.61 -0.12
N GLY A 87 -0.56 7.61 -0.17
CA GLY A 87 0.26 7.18 0.95
C GLY A 87 -0.56 6.75 2.17
N ALA A 88 -0.18 7.22 3.37
CA ALA A 88 -0.93 6.90 4.59
C ALA A 88 -2.42 7.30 4.50
N ALA A 89 -2.75 8.34 3.72
CA ALA A 89 -4.13 8.73 3.45
C ALA A 89 -4.90 7.71 2.60
N ASN A 90 -4.22 7.01 1.68
CA ASN A 90 -4.82 5.90 0.92
C ASN A 90 -5.05 4.66 1.80
N VAL A 91 -4.13 4.37 2.74
CA VAL A 91 -4.36 3.31 3.75
C VAL A 91 -5.63 3.58 4.56
N ALA A 92 -5.80 4.81 5.06
CA ALA A 92 -7.00 5.19 5.82
C ALA A 92 -8.28 5.10 4.97
N ARG A 93 -8.19 5.47 3.69
CA ARG A 93 -9.28 5.35 2.72
C ARG A 93 -9.69 3.89 2.46
N ASN A 94 -8.74 2.96 2.36
CA ASN A 94 -9.04 1.54 2.23
C ASN A 94 -9.77 1.00 3.46
N LEU A 95 -9.42 1.44 4.66
CA LEU A 95 -10.12 1.05 5.88
C LEU A 95 -11.57 1.55 5.91
N THR A 96 -11.79 2.85 5.62
CA THR A 96 -13.15 3.42 5.64
C THR A 96 -14.02 2.89 4.51
N ALA A 97 -13.45 2.55 3.34
CA ALA A 97 -14.18 1.88 2.27
C ALA A 97 -14.71 0.49 2.69
N LEU A 98 -14.04 -0.16 3.65
CA LEU A 98 -14.47 -1.41 4.30
C LEU A 98 -15.27 -1.16 5.59
N ASN A 99 -15.78 0.07 5.79
CA ASN A 99 -16.60 0.50 6.92
C ASN A 99 -15.89 0.42 8.30
N VAL A 100 -14.57 0.54 8.34
CA VAL A 100 -13.79 0.57 9.58
C VAL A 100 -13.61 2.01 10.06
N PRO A 101 -14.06 2.38 11.27
CA PRO A 101 -13.77 3.68 11.87
C PRO A 101 -12.27 3.97 11.94
N THR A 102 -11.85 5.05 11.30
CA THR A 102 -10.42 5.34 11.10
C THR A 102 -10.11 6.79 11.41
N GLU A 103 -9.01 7.03 12.10
CA GLU A 103 -8.41 8.35 12.34
C GLU A 103 -7.00 8.40 11.76
N ILE A 104 -6.66 9.51 11.07
CA ILE A 104 -5.34 9.69 10.44
C ILE A 104 -4.48 10.71 11.18
N PHE A 105 -3.19 10.40 11.31
CA PHE A 105 -2.14 11.23 11.90
C PHE A 105 -1.04 11.46 10.88
N GLY A 106 -0.69 12.71 10.69
CA GLY A 106 0.34 13.11 9.72
C GLY A 106 0.53 14.61 9.70
N VAL A 107 1.35 15.10 8.77
CA VAL A 107 1.64 16.53 8.63
C VAL A 107 1.31 16.96 7.21
N ILE A 108 0.59 18.07 7.08
CA ILE A 108 0.25 18.73 5.82
C ILE A 108 0.75 20.18 5.82
N GLY A 109 0.91 20.75 4.64
CA GLY A 109 1.20 22.18 4.47
C GLY A 109 -0.02 23.06 4.72
N SER A 110 0.23 24.39 4.87
CA SER A 110 -0.83 25.43 4.86
C SER A 110 -1.23 25.83 3.44
N ASP A 111 -1.13 24.93 2.49
CA ASP A 111 -1.34 25.14 1.05
C ASP A 111 -2.69 24.58 0.57
N ASP A 112 -3.02 24.86 -0.71
CA ASP A 112 -4.27 24.39 -1.33
C ASP A 112 -4.36 22.87 -1.37
N ALA A 113 -3.23 22.20 -1.60
CA ALA A 113 -3.17 20.75 -1.63
C ALA A 113 -3.52 20.16 -0.25
N GLY A 114 -3.05 20.76 0.85
CA GLY A 114 -3.40 20.33 2.21
C GLY A 114 -4.88 20.54 2.52
N ARG A 115 -5.45 21.69 2.10
CA ARG A 115 -6.90 21.96 2.24
C ARG A 115 -7.71 20.94 1.45
N ARG A 116 -7.34 20.69 0.19
CA ARG A 116 -8.01 19.72 -0.68
C ARG A 116 -7.93 18.30 -0.12
N LEU A 117 -6.74 17.87 0.32
CA LEU A 117 -6.58 16.55 0.95
C LEU A 117 -7.50 16.38 2.16
N LYS A 118 -7.56 17.38 3.06
CA LYS A 118 -8.42 17.34 4.24
C LYS A 118 -9.91 17.26 3.88
N THR A 119 -10.34 17.96 2.83
CA THR A 119 -11.72 17.89 2.31
C THR A 119 -12.03 16.48 1.83
N LEU A 120 -11.17 15.88 0.98
CA LEU A 120 -11.36 14.53 0.48
C LEU A 120 -11.41 13.48 1.59
N LEU A 121 -10.57 13.62 2.63
CA LEU A 121 -10.59 12.71 3.78
C LEU A 121 -11.89 12.82 4.59
N ASN A 122 -12.40 14.03 4.80
CA ASN A 122 -13.66 14.26 5.50
C ASN A 122 -14.85 13.68 4.72
N GLU A 123 -14.90 13.85 3.39
CA GLU A 123 -15.90 13.26 2.50
C GLU A 123 -15.94 11.72 2.63
N GLN A 124 -14.79 11.12 2.86
CA GLN A 124 -14.63 9.68 3.06
C GLN A 124 -14.77 9.24 4.53
N LYS A 125 -15.25 10.14 5.41
CA LYS A 125 -15.48 9.90 6.84
C LYS A 125 -14.24 9.48 7.62
N ILE A 126 -13.05 9.90 7.18
CA ILE A 126 -11.79 9.68 7.88
C ILE A 126 -11.63 10.79 8.92
N GLY A 127 -11.40 10.41 10.17
CA GLY A 127 -11.12 11.38 11.24
C GLY A 127 -9.78 12.09 10.98
N CYS A 128 -9.81 13.44 10.93
CA CYS A 128 -8.67 14.27 10.57
C CYS A 128 -8.13 15.09 11.75
N SER A 129 -8.54 14.81 12.98
CA SER A 129 -8.10 15.57 14.17
C SER A 129 -6.60 15.39 14.45
N GLY A 130 -5.99 14.32 13.95
CA GLY A 130 -4.56 14.04 14.02
C GLY A 130 -3.69 14.69 12.94
N LEU A 131 -4.28 15.39 11.96
CA LEU A 131 -3.51 16.10 10.94
C LEU A 131 -2.98 17.43 11.46
N VAL A 132 -1.66 17.54 11.54
CA VAL A 132 -0.95 18.75 11.96
C VAL A 132 -0.64 19.59 10.72
N THR A 133 -1.09 20.85 10.71
CA THR A 133 -0.73 21.80 9.65
C THR A 133 0.55 22.54 10.02
N HIS A 134 1.47 22.68 9.05
CA HIS A 134 2.75 23.38 9.22
C HIS A 134 3.03 24.30 8.03
N ALA A 135 3.29 25.61 8.33
CA ALA A 135 3.39 26.64 7.30
C ALA A 135 4.64 26.52 6.40
N ALA A 136 5.76 26.05 6.96
CA ALA A 136 7.01 25.93 6.22
C ALA A 136 7.17 24.61 5.46
N ARG A 137 6.13 23.75 5.46
CA ARG A 137 6.15 22.44 4.78
C ARG A 137 5.11 22.42 3.67
N HIS A 138 5.48 21.92 2.50
CA HIS A 138 4.52 21.67 1.44
C HIS A 138 3.83 20.33 1.66
N THR A 139 2.52 20.29 1.39
CA THR A 139 1.79 19.02 1.27
C THR A 139 2.38 18.25 0.10
N SER A 140 2.72 16.98 0.34
CA SER A 140 3.24 16.12 -0.73
C SER A 140 2.18 15.91 -1.80
N VAL A 141 2.51 16.22 -3.07
CA VAL A 141 1.65 16.03 -4.24
C VAL A 141 2.40 15.21 -5.28
N LYS A 142 1.74 14.17 -5.78
CA LYS A 142 2.22 13.37 -6.92
C LYS A 142 1.30 13.63 -8.11
N THR A 143 1.73 14.48 -9.03
CA THR A 143 0.98 14.78 -10.24
C THR A 143 1.37 13.82 -11.35
N ARG A 144 0.42 13.04 -11.86
CA ARG A 144 0.57 12.15 -13.00
C ARG A 144 -0.14 12.74 -14.20
N ILE A 145 0.61 12.99 -15.27
CA ILE A 145 0.05 13.43 -16.55
C ILE A 145 -0.20 12.19 -17.41
N VAL A 146 -1.46 11.98 -17.80
CA VAL A 146 -1.93 10.79 -18.49
C VAL A 146 -2.52 11.21 -19.84
N ALA A 147 -1.99 10.66 -20.92
CA ALA A 147 -2.53 10.82 -22.26
C ALA A 147 -2.62 9.47 -22.97
N HIS A 148 -3.65 9.26 -23.81
CA HIS A 148 -3.87 7.99 -24.52
C HIS A 148 -3.83 6.74 -23.60
N LYS A 149 -4.33 6.87 -22.37
CA LYS A 149 -4.32 5.82 -21.32
C LYS A 149 -2.92 5.43 -20.82
N GLN A 150 -1.90 6.23 -21.11
CA GLN A 150 -0.52 6.01 -20.66
C GLN A 150 -0.04 7.19 -19.81
N GLN A 151 0.73 6.88 -18.76
CA GLN A 151 1.38 7.91 -17.96
C GLN A 151 2.57 8.48 -18.74
N MET A 152 2.50 9.77 -19.11
CA MET A 152 3.53 10.49 -19.84
C MET A 152 4.67 10.94 -18.93
N VAL A 153 4.33 11.52 -17.79
CA VAL A 153 5.30 12.04 -16.80
C VAL A 153 4.66 12.09 -15.42
N ARG A 154 5.51 12.03 -14.38
CA ARG A 154 5.11 12.28 -13.01
C ARG A 154 5.93 13.44 -12.43
N ILE A 155 5.25 14.38 -11.79
CA ILE A 155 5.84 15.52 -11.08
C ILE A 155 5.60 15.32 -9.61
N ASP A 156 6.66 15.24 -8.80
CA ASP A 156 6.60 15.09 -7.35
C ASP A 156 6.97 16.42 -6.69
N ARG A 157 6.00 17.06 -5.99
CA ARG A 157 6.22 18.22 -5.13
C ARG A 157 6.13 17.75 -3.68
N GLU A 158 7.24 17.77 -2.98
CA GLU A 158 7.32 17.17 -1.64
C GLU A 158 8.42 17.81 -0.78
N THR A 159 8.22 17.75 0.54
CA THR A 159 9.26 18.05 1.54
C THR A 159 9.66 16.73 2.19
N ARG A 160 10.97 16.46 2.23
CA ARG A 160 11.52 15.20 2.78
C ARG A 160 12.18 15.38 4.14
N ASP A 161 12.25 16.61 4.63
CA ASP A 161 12.90 16.90 5.91
C ASP A 161 12.20 16.17 7.06
N HIS A 162 12.98 15.64 7.98
CA HIS A 162 12.46 15.01 9.18
C HIS A 162 11.68 16.01 10.04
N LEU A 163 10.63 15.52 10.70
CA LEU A 163 9.91 16.33 11.69
C LEU A 163 10.84 16.70 12.84
N ASP A 164 10.78 17.95 13.24
CA ASP A 164 11.44 18.40 14.46
C ASP A 164 10.71 17.89 15.73
N GLY A 165 11.35 18.08 16.90
CA GLY A 165 10.79 17.62 18.16
C GLY A 165 9.45 18.29 18.52
N ARG A 166 9.19 19.53 18.08
CA ARG A 166 7.96 20.26 18.34
C ARG A 166 6.79 19.68 17.55
N LEU A 167 6.99 19.43 16.27
CA LEU A 167 5.97 18.80 15.41
C LEU A 167 5.71 17.35 15.84
N THR A 168 6.76 16.59 16.14
CA THR A 168 6.66 15.24 16.69
C THR A 168 5.83 15.24 17.98
N GLY A 169 6.09 16.18 18.89
CA GLY A 169 5.34 16.32 20.16
C GLY A 169 3.85 16.63 19.92
N ARG A 170 3.53 17.53 18.98
CA ARG A 170 2.13 17.84 18.62
C ARG A 170 1.41 16.63 18.06
N LEU A 171 2.07 15.87 17.17
CA LEU A 171 1.52 14.64 16.59
C LEU A 171 1.23 13.61 17.68
N LEU A 172 2.18 13.41 18.61
CA LEU A 172 2.07 12.45 19.73
C LEU A 172 0.96 12.84 20.71
N VAL A 173 0.72 14.11 20.99
CA VAL A 173 -0.39 14.54 21.85
C VAL A 173 -1.73 14.13 21.25
N GLY A 174 -1.95 14.42 19.98
CA GLY A 174 -3.16 13.99 19.27
C GLY A 174 -3.31 12.46 19.26
N PHE A 175 -2.22 11.75 18.93
CA PHE A 175 -2.18 10.29 18.89
C PHE A 175 -2.52 9.66 20.26
N LYS A 176 -1.89 10.11 21.34
CA LYS A 176 -2.12 9.61 22.70
C LYS A 176 -3.58 9.75 23.13
N SER A 177 -4.29 10.79 22.68
CA SER A 177 -5.69 11.01 23.01
C SER A 177 -6.65 10.00 22.36
N LYS A 178 -6.28 9.42 21.20
CA LYS A 178 -7.10 8.45 20.46
C LYS A 178 -6.73 7.00 20.75
N LEU A 179 -5.53 6.78 21.26
CA LEU A 179 -4.97 5.46 21.50
C LEU A 179 -5.85 4.54 22.40
N PRO A 180 -6.55 5.03 23.45
CA PRO A 180 -7.38 4.17 24.31
C PRO A 180 -8.53 3.45 23.59
N LYS A 181 -8.95 3.94 22.43
CA LYS A 181 -10.03 3.34 21.62
C LYS A 181 -9.50 2.50 20.47
N ALA A 182 -8.19 2.51 20.23
CA ALA A 182 -7.57 1.85 19.10
C ALA A 182 -7.44 0.34 19.29
N ALA A 183 -7.92 -0.43 18.34
CA ALA A 183 -7.65 -1.88 18.25
C ALA A 183 -6.32 -2.15 17.53
N ALA A 184 -5.96 -1.31 16.55
CA ALA A 184 -4.72 -1.43 15.82
C ALA A 184 -4.22 -0.05 15.34
N LEU A 185 -2.93 0.00 15.02
CA LEU A 185 -2.25 1.12 14.37
C LEU A 185 -1.53 0.64 13.12
N ILE A 186 -1.66 1.39 12.03
CA ILE A 186 -0.86 1.23 10.83
C ILE A 186 0.08 2.42 10.71
N VAL A 187 1.37 2.17 10.50
CA VAL A 187 2.38 3.19 10.20
C VAL A 187 2.80 3.02 8.74
N GLY A 188 2.55 4.05 7.92
CA GLY A 188 2.98 4.12 6.52
C GLY A 188 4.16 5.06 6.34
N ASP A 189 5.33 4.51 6.07
CA ASP A 189 6.54 5.27 5.73
C ASP A 189 6.69 5.34 4.21
N TYR A 190 6.62 6.55 3.65
CA TYR A 190 6.81 6.80 2.21
C TYR A 190 8.00 7.72 1.94
N GLY A 191 8.85 7.94 2.93
CA GLY A 191 10.05 8.72 2.76
C GLY A 191 9.84 10.21 2.71
N LYS A 192 8.84 10.73 3.43
CA LYS A 192 8.55 12.18 3.47
C LYS A 192 8.80 12.80 4.83
N GLY A 193 9.51 12.06 5.71
CA GLY A 193 10.06 12.56 6.95
C GLY A 193 9.09 12.67 8.12
N VAL A 194 7.85 12.19 8.01
CA VAL A 194 6.94 12.10 9.16
C VAL A 194 7.37 10.98 10.10
N VAL A 195 7.72 9.82 9.54
CA VAL A 195 8.15 8.67 10.32
C VAL A 195 9.63 8.81 10.65
N THR A 196 9.93 9.23 11.87
CA THR A 196 11.30 9.34 12.40
C THR A 196 11.55 8.26 13.45
N GLN A 197 12.83 7.91 13.70
CA GLN A 197 13.17 6.91 14.71
C GLN A 197 12.65 7.28 16.12
N PRO A 198 12.78 8.53 16.60
CA PRO A 198 12.20 8.93 17.90
C PRO A 198 10.68 8.74 17.95
N LEU A 199 9.94 9.13 16.88
CA LEU A 199 8.49 8.94 16.79
C LEU A 199 8.14 7.45 16.82
N LEU A 200 8.82 6.63 16.02
CA LEU A 200 8.58 5.19 15.97
C LEU A 200 8.83 4.50 17.31
N ASN A 201 9.89 4.90 18.04
CA ASN A 201 10.18 4.35 19.36
C ASN A 201 9.06 4.64 20.37
N GLU A 202 8.55 5.88 20.41
CA GLU A 202 7.42 6.27 21.27
C GLU A 202 6.15 5.46 20.92
N ILE A 203 5.85 5.33 19.62
CA ILE A 203 4.70 4.56 19.14
C ILE A 203 4.81 3.09 19.54
N LYS A 204 5.99 2.46 19.33
CA LYS A 204 6.25 1.06 19.72
C LYS A 204 6.02 0.85 21.21
N MET A 205 6.53 1.75 22.04
CA MET A 205 6.37 1.71 23.49
C MET A 205 4.88 1.82 23.89
N LEU A 206 4.17 2.78 23.33
CA LEU A 206 2.77 3.04 23.62
C LEU A 206 1.84 1.90 23.19
N CYS A 207 2.06 1.34 21.99
CA CYS A 207 1.29 0.20 21.47
C CYS A 207 1.56 -1.06 22.31
N ARG A 208 2.83 -1.35 22.63
CA ARG A 208 3.20 -2.50 23.46
C ARG A 208 2.56 -2.42 24.85
N ALA A 209 2.59 -1.26 25.51
CA ALA A 209 2.02 -1.07 26.84
C ALA A 209 0.51 -1.33 26.90
N ARG A 210 -0.19 -1.31 25.75
CA ARG A 210 -1.65 -1.50 25.64
C ARG A 210 -2.06 -2.74 24.85
N GLY A 211 -1.12 -3.55 24.38
CA GLY A 211 -1.41 -4.71 23.55
C GLY A 211 -2.03 -4.35 22.17
N ILE A 212 -1.77 -3.13 21.67
CA ILE A 212 -2.28 -2.68 20.37
C ILE A 212 -1.43 -3.26 19.25
N TRP A 213 -2.10 -3.87 18.27
CA TRP A 213 -1.45 -4.38 17.07
C TRP A 213 -0.82 -3.25 16.25
N LEU A 214 0.47 -3.37 15.94
CA LEU A 214 1.24 -2.36 15.19
C LEU A 214 1.72 -2.93 13.87
N SER A 215 1.10 -2.47 12.78
CA SER A 215 1.49 -2.77 11.39
C SER A 215 2.39 -1.68 10.83
N PHE A 216 3.38 -2.05 10.03
CA PHE A 216 4.33 -1.13 9.42
C PHE A 216 4.55 -1.46 7.94
N ASP A 217 4.37 -0.46 7.08
CA ASP A 217 4.74 -0.50 5.66
C ASP A 217 6.10 0.20 5.48
N PRO A 218 7.18 -0.55 5.18
CA PRO A 218 8.53 -0.02 5.27
C PRO A 218 8.98 0.70 4.00
N LYS A 219 9.80 1.75 4.19
CA LYS A 219 10.63 2.33 3.14
C LYS A 219 12.10 2.17 3.51
N PRO A 220 12.81 1.18 2.98
CA PRO A 220 14.16 0.77 3.41
C PRO A 220 15.22 1.88 3.41
N VAL A 221 15.05 2.89 2.55
CA VAL A 221 15.99 4.03 2.45
C VAL A 221 16.19 4.81 3.75
N HIS A 222 15.31 4.64 4.75
CA HIS A 222 15.37 5.40 6.01
C HIS A 222 16.10 4.69 7.15
N HIS A 223 16.53 3.45 6.96
CA HIS A 223 17.27 2.67 7.96
C HIS A 223 16.68 2.72 9.37
N LEU A 224 15.35 2.70 9.49
CA LEU A 224 14.66 2.67 10.77
C LEU A 224 14.84 1.32 11.46
N ASN A 225 14.93 1.35 12.79
CA ASN A 225 14.88 0.13 13.59
C ASN A 225 13.44 -0.42 13.64
N LEU A 226 13.16 -1.40 12.77
CA LEU A 226 11.85 -2.04 12.63
C LEU A 226 11.67 -3.26 13.55
N SER A 227 12.53 -3.46 14.53
CA SER A 227 12.42 -4.61 15.44
C SER A 227 11.14 -4.62 16.27
N SER A 228 10.62 -5.81 16.55
CA SER A 228 9.50 -6.03 17.48
C SER A 228 8.18 -5.35 17.10
N LEU A 229 7.89 -5.25 15.81
CA LEU A 229 6.58 -4.85 15.27
C LEU A 229 5.63 -6.06 15.23
N SER A 230 4.32 -5.81 15.15
CA SER A 230 3.36 -6.91 15.00
C SER A 230 3.33 -7.41 13.56
N LEU A 231 3.32 -6.51 12.59
CA LEU A 231 3.34 -6.83 11.15
C LEU A 231 4.32 -5.93 10.42
N ILE A 232 5.04 -6.50 9.45
CA ILE A 232 5.81 -5.76 8.45
C ILE A 232 5.38 -6.27 7.06
N THR A 233 5.11 -5.36 6.11
CA THR A 233 4.57 -5.68 4.78
C THR A 233 5.47 -5.23 3.62
N PRO A 234 6.75 -5.62 3.57
CA PRO A 234 7.61 -5.24 2.45
C PRO A 234 7.15 -5.93 1.15
N ASN A 235 7.33 -5.26 0.01
CA ASN A 235 7.35 -5.97 -1.26
C ASN A 235 8.67 -6.74 -1.42
N ARG A 236 8.77 -7.58 -2.48
CA ARG A 236 9.98 -8.40 -2.73
C ARG A 236 11.26 -7.55 -2.70
N LYS A 237 11.29 -6.46 -3.46
CA LYS A 237 12.46 -5.57 -3.53
C LYS A 237 12.82 -5.00 -2.16
N GLU A 238 11.83 -4.46 -1.45
CA GLU A 238 12.01 -3.91 -0.10
C GLU A 238 12.46 -4.97 0.91
N ALA A 239 11.98 -6.21 0.79
CA ALA A 239 12.43 -7.31 1.65
C ALA A 239 13.91 -7.64 1.44
N PHE A 240 14.38 -7.69 0.19
CA PHE A 240 15.79 -7.91 -0.13
C PHE A 240 16.65 -6.72 0.32
N GLU A 241 16.21 -5.48 0.12
CA GLU A 241 16.89 -4.27 0.61
C GLU A 241 17.00 -4.28 2.15
N LEU A 242 15.92 -4.58 2.88
CA LEU A 242 15.91 -4.69 4.34
C LEU A 242 16.84 -5.79 4.86
N ALA A 243 16.91 -6.91 4.13
CA ALA A 243 17.82 -8.00 4.46
C ALA A 243 19.29 -7.73 4.04
N ASN A 244 19.55 -6.62 3.33
CA ASN A 244 20.84 -6.34 2.72
C ASN A 244 21.38 -7.52 1.91
N LEU A 245 20.52 -8.07 1.04
CA LEU A 245 20.82 -9.17 0.12
C LEU A 245 20.43 -8.77 -1.32
N PRO A 246 21.19 -9.23 -2.34
CA PRO A 246 20.86 -8.97 -3.73
C PRO A 246 19.64 -9.81 -4.17
N ASP A 247 18.75 -9.22 -4.97
CA ASP A 247 17.62 -9.91 -5.59
C ASP A 247 18.00 -10.38 -7.00
N GLU A 248 18.69 -11.51 -7.06
CA GLU A 248 19.25 -12.08 -8.31
C GLU A 248 18.48 -13.33 -8.79
N THR A 249 17.46 -13.77 -8.02
CA THR A 249 16.71 -14.98 -8.35
C THR A 249 15.25 -14.66 -8.63
N SER A 250 14.68 -15.42 -9.57
CA SER A 250 13.24 -15.42 -9.81
C SER A 250 12.81 -16.89 -9.96
N HIS A 251 11.79 -17.27 -9.20
CA HIS A 251 11.24 -18.62 -9.27
C HIS A 251 9.71 -18.56 -9.26
N ALA A 252 9.07 -19.28 -10.18
CA ALA A 252 7.61 -19.32 -10.30
C ALA A 252 6.91 -19.83 -9.02
N ASN A 253 7.58 -20.73 -8.28
CA ASN A 253 7.13 -21.12 -6.94
C ASN A 253 7.96 -20.40 -5.88
N PRO A 254 7.40 -19.42 -5.16
CA PRO A 254 8.13 -18.68 -4.12
C PRO A 254 8.74 -19.53 -3.02
N LEU A 255 8.12 -20.66 -2.69
CA LEU A 255 8.66 -21.59 -1.67
C LEU A 255 9.91 -22.35 -2.15
N ALA A 256 10.18 -22.41 -3.45
CA ALA A 256 11.37 -23.00 -4.02
C ALA A 256 12.50 -21.96 -4.24
N ASP A 257 12.22 -20.67 -4.08
CA ASP A 257 13.20 -19.59 -4.19
C ASP A 257 14.05 -19.54 -2.91
N LYS A 258 15.23 -20.11 -2.96
CA LYS A 258 16.15 -20.22 -1.80
C LYS A 258 16.57 -18.84 -1.27
N ASN A 259 16.77 -17.84 -2.15
CA ASN A 259 17.17 -16.50 -1.73
C ASN A 259 16.01 -15.78 -1.04
N LEU A 260 14.79 -15.91 -1.55
CA LEU A 260 13.60 -15.36 -0.89
C LEU A 260 13.37 -16.01 0.48
N MET A 261 13.58 -17.34 0.60
CA MET A 261 13.48 -18.04 1.89
C MET A 261 14.56 -17.55 2.87
N LEU A 262 15.79 -17.36 2.42
CA LEU A 262 16.88 -16.81 3.24
C LEU A 262 16.55 -15.38 3.71
N VAL A 263 16.02 -14.52 2.83
CA VAL A 263 15.56 -13.16 3.16
C VAL A 263 14.48 -13.22 4.24
N ALA A 264 13.46 -14.05 4.06
CA ALA A 264 12.37 -14.19 5.03
C ALA A 264 12.88 -14.65 6.40
N GLU A 265 13.76 -15.66 6.45
CA GLU A 265 14.37 -16.14 7.68
C GLU A 265 15.22 -15.06 8.36
N ARG A 266 16.05 -14.34 7.60
CA ARG A 266 16.89 -13.26 8.12
C ARG A 266 16.04 -12.15 8.74
N LEU A 267 15.01 -11.68 8.04
CA LEU A 267 14.11 -10.64 8.56
C LEU A 267 13.34 -11.09 9.80
N LEU A 268 12.89 -12.35 9.85
CA LEU A 268 12.24 -12.91 11.04
C LEU A 268 13.18 -12.97 12.25
N ASN A 269 14.46 -13.26 12.03
CA ASN A 269 15.45 -13.37 13.11
C ASN A 269 15.96 -12.01 13.59
N GLU A 270 16.22 -11.07 12.67
CA GLU A 270 16.76 -9.75 13.00
C GLU A 270 15.68 -8.78 13.49
N LEU A 271 14.56 -8.67 12.79
CA LEU A 271 13.49 -7.72 13.12
C LEU A 271 12.49 -8.27 14.13
N ARG A 272 12.36 -9.58 14.22
CA ARG A 272 11.47 -10.29 15.14
C ARG A 272 10.01 -9.82 15.11
N PRO A 273 9.40 -9.63 13.93
CA PRO A 273 7.98 -9.32 13.87
C PRO A 273 7.14 -10.53 14.33
N VAL A 274 5.87 -10.30 14.71
CA VAL A 274 4.93 -11.40 14.93
C VAL A 274 4.58 -12.05 13.58
N VAL A 275 4.38 -11.22 12.55
CA VAL A 275 4.11 -11.62 11.19
C VAL A 275 4.97 -10.80 10.22
N LEU A 276 5.59 -11.45 9.25
CA LEU A 276 6.19 -10.88 8.05
C LEU A 276 5.35 -11.31 6.85
N LEU A 277 4.79 -10.34 6.11
CA LEU A 277 4.02 -10.58 4.90
C LEU A 277 4.74 -9.94 3.71
N ILE A 278 5.41 -10.74 2.90
CA ILE A 278 6.12 -10.24 1.71
C ILE A 278 5.16 -10.29 0.51
N THR A 279 4.92 -9.13 -0.12
CA THR A 279 4.12 -9.08 -1.36
C THR A 279 5.02 -9.38 -2.56
N LEU A 280 4.54 -10.23 -3.48
CA LEU A 280 5.31 -10.81 -4.59
C LEU A 280 4.72 -10.46 -5.97
N GLY A 281 3.88 -9.41 -6.05
CA GLY A 281 3.22 -9.01 -7.29
C GLY A 281 2.34 -10.13 -7.85
N GLU A 282 2.60 -10.54 -9.08
CA GLU A 282 1.85 -11.60 -9.78
C GLU A 282 1.95 -12.97 -9.10
N LEU A 283 2.97 -13.21 -8.29
CA LEU A 283 3.12 -14.43 -7.50
C LEU A 283 2.31 -14.42 -6.20
N GLY A 284 1.61 -13.32 -5.87
CA GLY A 284 0.78 -13.21 -4.68
C GLY A 284 1.55 -12.78 -3.44
N MET A 285 1.52 -13.56 -2.36
CA MET A 285 2.10 -13.18 -1.07
C MET A 285 2.77 -14.35 -0.37
N LEU A 286 3.79 -14.06 0.43
CA LEU A 286 4.45 -15.02 1.32
C LEU A 286 4.22 -14.59 2.78
N LEU A 287 3.46 -15.38 3.52
CA LEU A 287 3.21 -15.20 4.96
C LEU A 287 4.26 -15.98 5.76
N CYS A 288 5.00 -15.29 6.61
CA CYS A 288 6.05 -15.87 7.43
C CYS A 288 5.84 -15.54 8.91
N GLN A 289 5.97 -16.56 9.77
CA GLN A 289 5.88 -16.46 11.22
C GLN A 289 7.01 -17.28 11.85
N ARG A 290 7.55 -16.83 12.98
CA ARG A 290 8.62 -17.57 13.65
C ARG A 290 8.17 -18.95 14.10
N GLY A 291 8.99 -19.95 13.84
CA GLY A 291 8.70 -21.36 14.19
C GLY A 291 7.63 -22.04 13.34
N GLN A 292 7.15 -21.36 12.30
CA GLN A 292 6.20 -21.94 11.34
C GLN A 292 6.83 -21.98 9.94
N ARG A 293 6.34 -22.91 9.13
CA ARG A 293 6.74 -22.96 7.70
C ARG A 293 6.12 -21.78 6.96
N PRO A 294 6.87 -21.09 6.09
CA PRO A 294 6.30 -20.04 5.25
C PRO A 294 5.09 -20.55 4.46
N PHE A 295 4.07 -19.72 4.34
CA PHE A 295 2.84 -20.04 3.65
C PHE A 295 2.67 -19.13 2.43
N HIS A 296 2.65 -19.73 1.24
CA HIS A 296 2.44 -19.00 -0.01
C HIS A 296 0.95 -18.88 -0.32
N ILE A 297 0.51 -17.68 -0.65
CA ILE A 297 -0.84 -17.34 -1.06
C ILE A 297 -0.77 -16.83 -2.50
N PRO A 298 -1.18 -17.65 -3.49
CA PRO A 298 -1.18 -17.24 -4.89
C PRO A 298 -2.10 -16.03 -5.12
N THR A 299 -1.76 -15.17 -6.09
CA THR A 299 -2.63 -14.05 -6.46
C THR A 299 -4.00 -14.54 -6.92
N VAL A 300 -5.04 -13.77 -6.58
CA VAL A 300 -6.40 -13.98 -7.11
C VAL A 300 -6.76 -12.92 -8.16
N ALA A 301 -5.85 -12.00 -8.49
CA ALA A 301 -6.05 -11.02 -9.55
C ALA A 301 -6.25 -11.73 -10.90
N GLN A 302 -7.30 -11.36 -11.63
CA GLN A 302 -7.60 -11.89 -12.97
C GLN A 302 -7.06 -10.96 -14.06
N GLU A 303 -7.24 -9.65 -13.86
CA GLU A 303 -6.75 -8.60 -14.75
C GLU A 303 -6.04 -7.54 -13.93
N VAL A 304 -4.94 -7.02 -14.44
CA VAL A 304 -4.14 -5.98 -13.78
C VAL A 304 -4.12 -4.75 -14.66
N PHE A 305 -4.76 -3.67 -14.19
CA PHE A 305 -4.75 -2.37 -14.85
C PHE A 305 -3.76 -1.40 -14.20
N ASP A 306 -3.75 -1.35 -12.86
CA ASP A 306 -2.87 -0.44 -12.11
C ASP A 306 -2.55 -1.06 -10.74
N VAL A 307 -1.27 -1.19 -10.44
CA VAL A 307 -0.79 -1.73 -9.16
C VAL A 307 -0.62 -0.64 -8.08
N SER A 308 -0.91 0.63 -8.41
CA SER A 308 -0.76 1.75 -7.48
C SER A 308 -1.68 1.58 -6.26
N GLY A 309 -1.10 1.59 -5.06
CA GLY A 309 -1.84 1.47 -3.80
C GLY A 309 -2.26 0.04 -3.42
N ALA A 310 -1.83 -0.98 -4.16
CA ALA A 310 -2.09 -2.38 -3.80
C ALA A 310 -1.48 -2.73 -2.44
N GLY A 311 -0.26 -2.29 -2.13
CA GLY A 311 0.38 -2.43 -0.81
C GLY A 311 -0.42 -1.78 0.31
N ASP A 312 -0.93 -0.56 0.08
CA ASP A 312 -1.80 0.15 1.03
C ASP A 312 -3.07 -0.66 1.33
N THR A 313 -3.65 -1.28 0.30
CA THR A 313 -4.82 -2.16 0.43
C THR A 313 -4.49 -3.42 1.22
N VAL A 314 -3.33 -4.03 0.96
CA VAL A 314 -2.86 -5.23 1.67
C VAL A 314 -2.72 -4.95 3.16
N ILE A 315 -1.97 -3.92 3.54
CA ILE A 315 -1.74 -3.63 4.97
C ILE A 315 -3.04 -3.20 5.67
N ALA A 316 -3.92 -2.44 5.01
CA ALA A 316 -5.22 -2.05 5.54
C ALA A 316 -6.11 -3.26 5.78
N ALA A 317 -6.31 -4.12 4.76
CA ALA A 317 -7.16 -5.30 4.85
C ALA A 317 -6.63 -6.34 5.83
N PHE A 318 -5.32 -6.55 5.89
CA PHE A 318 -4.69 -7.45 6.87
C PHE A 318 -4.92 -6.95 8.29
N THR A 319 -4.63 -5.67 8.54
CA THR A 319 -4.71 -5.09 9.89
C THR A 319 -6.13 -5.06 10.42
N LEU A 320 -7.12 -4.69 9.59
CA LEU A 320 -8.52 -4.74 10.00
C LEU A 320 -8.97 -6.16 10.33
N ALA A 321 -8.52 -7.16 9.57
CA ALA A 321 -8.89 -8.56 9.82
C ALA A 321 -8.33 -9.05 11.16
N ILE A 322 -7.06 -8.74 11.48
CA ILE A 322 -6.48 -9.04 12.78
C ILE A 322 -7.24 -8.32 13.90
N ALA A 323 -7.53 -7.02 13.75
CA ALA A 323 -8.29 -6.25 14.71
C ALA A 323 -9.71 -6.82 14.97
N ALA A 324 -10.26 -7.49 13.94
CA ALA A 324 -11.55 -8.20 14.01
C ALA A 324 -11.45 -9.65 14.53
N GLY A 325 -10.27 -10.11 14.97
CA GLY A 325 -10.06 -11.44 15.54
C GLY A 325 -9.82 -12.55 14.49
N ALA A 326 -9.37 -12.20 13.31
CA ALA A 326 -8.90 -13.18 12.32
C ALA A 326 -7.51 -13.73 12.68
N SER A 327 -7.24 -14.98 12.27
CA SER A 327 -5.88 -15.52 12.28
C SER A 327 -5.01 -14.84 11.22
N PRO A 328 -3.67 -14.87 11.33
CA PRO A 328 -2.78 -14.31 10.31
C PRO A 328 -3.01 -14.88 8.90
N VAL A 329 -3.34 -16.16 8.79
CA VAL A 329 -3.65 -16.80 7.50
C VAL A 329 -4.96 -16.26 6.92
N GLU A 330 -6.03 -16.14 7.73
CA GLU A 330 -7.29 -15.54 7.29
C GLU A 330 -7.12 -14.08 6.87
N ALA A 331 -6.32 -13.31 7.63
CA ALA A 331 -6.02 -11.92 7.33
C ALA A 331 -5.25 -11.78 6.00
N ALA A 332 -4.25 -12.63 5.76
CA ALA A 332 -3.50 -12.64 4.51
C ALA A 332 -4.37 -13.05 3.31
N MET A 333 -5.26 -14.02 3.48
CA MET A 333 -6.23 -14.39 2.44
C MET A 333 -7.17 -13.24 2.10
N LEU A 334 -7.74 -12.57 3.13
CA LEU A 334 -8.63 -11.43 2.93
C LEU A 334 -7.92 -10.28 2.22
N SER A 335 -6.66 -9.99 2.61
CA SER A 335 -5.86 -8.93 1.99
C SER A 335 -5.49 -9.24 0.54
N ASN A 336 -5.21 -10.51 0.20
CA ASN A 336 -4.93 -10.94 -1.17
C ASN A 336 -6.17 -10.76 -2.07
N HIS A 337 -7.36 -11.09 -1.59
CA HIS A 337 -8.61 -10.83 -2.31
C HIS A 337 -8.86 -9.33 -2.50
N ALA A 338 -8.65 -8.52 -1.46
CA ALA A 338 -8.79 -7.06 -1.54
C ALA A 338 -7.80 -6.46 -2.56
N ALA A 339 -6.53 -6.87 -2.52
CA ALA A 339 -5.51 -6.45 -3.48
C ALA A 339 -5.87 -6.87 -4.91
N GLY A 340 -6.33 -8.11 -5.11
CA GLY A 340 -6.75 -8.61 -6.43
C GLY A 340 -7.88 -7.79 -7.06
N ILE A 341 -8.80 -7.25 -6.26
CA ILE A 341 -9.87 -6.38 -6.75
C ILE A 341 -9.33 -4.99 -7.14
N VAL A 342 -8.47 -4.38 -6.32
CA VAL A 342 -8.04 -3.00 -6.57
C VAL A 342 -7.08 -2.90 -7.74
N VAL A 343 -6.23 -3.89 -8.00
CA VAL A 343 -5.33 -3.89 -9.17
C VAL A 343 -6.09 -4.02 -10.49
N GLY A 344 -7.33 -4.48 -10.47
CA GLY A 344 -8.25 -4.47 -11.62
C GLY A 344 -8.94 -3.13 -11.86
N LYS A 345 -8.58 -2.07 -11.12
CA LYS A 345 -9.16 -0.72 -11.22
C LYS A 345 -8.05 0.29 -11.57
N ILE A 346 -8.43 1.43 -12.16
CA ILE A 346 -7.47 2.49 -12.50
C ILE A 346 -7.19 3.37 -11.28
N GLY A 347 -5.93 3.72 -11.05
CA GLY A 347 -5.47 4.61 -9.98
C GLY A 347 -5.46 3.92 -8.60
N THR A 348 -5.28 4.71 -7.55
CA THR A 348 -5.34 4.23 -6.15
C THR A 348 -6.78 3.91 -5.77
N ALA A 349 -7.30 2.77 -6.24
CA ALA A 349 -8.68 2.35 -5.99
C ALA A 349 -8.86 1.71 -4.59
N THR A 350 -10.11 1.57 -4.17
CA THR A 350 -10.50 0.84 -2.95
C THR A 350 -11.51 -0.26 -3.30
N THR A 351 -11.74 -1.17 -2.37
CA THR A 351 -12.78 -2.19 -2.47
C THR A 351 -13.85 -1.98 -1.40
N THR A 352 -15.10 -2.34 -1.74
CA THR A 352 -16.22 -2.36 -0.76
C THR A 352 -16.39 -3.75 -0.14
N PRO A 353 -17.08 -3.88 1.00
CA PRO A 353 -17.41 -5.18 1.58
C PRO A 353 -18.14 -6.10 0.60
N GLU A 354 -19.04 -5.54 -0.22
CA GLU A 354 -19.83 -6.29 -1.21
C GLU A 354 -18.93 -6.83 -2.33
N GLU A 355 -18.03 -6.01 -2.88
CA GLU A 355 -17.05 -6.42 -3.88
C GLU A 355 -16.13 -7.52 -3.31
N LEU A 356 -15.62 -7.30 -2.09
CA LEU A 356 -14.72 -8.25 -1.44
C LEU A 356 -15.41 -9.59 -1.16
N LEU A 357 -16.66 -9.58 -0.71
CA LEU A 357 -17.42 -10.81 -0.49
C LEU A 357 -17.82 -11.55 -1.79
N LYS A 358 -17.82 -10.88 -2.93
CA LYS A 358 -18.07 -11.53 -4.24
C LYS A 358 -16.85 -12.29 -4.75
N SER A 359 -15.63 -11.95 -4.28
CA SER A 359 -14.40 -12.61 -4.71
C SER A 359 -14.14 -13.96 -4.01
N PHE A 360 -14.95 -14.32 -3.01
CA PHE A 360 -15.01 -15.63 -2.32
C PHE A 360 -16.17 -16.47 -2.92
#